data_018a6681fd3bbae4c07b83ba600a944b
#
_entry.id   018a6681fd3bbae4c07b83ba600a944b
#
_cell.length_a   1.000
_cell.length_b   1.000
_cell.length_c   1.000
_cell.angle_alpha   90.00
_cell.angle_beta   90.00
_cell.angle_gamma   90.00
#
_symmetry.space_group_name_H-M   'P 1'
#
loop_
_entity.id
_entity.type
_entity.pdbx_description
1 polymer ?
#
loop_
_entity_poly.entity_id
_entity_poly.type
_entity_poly.pdbx_seq_one_letter_code
_entity_poly.pdbx_strand_id
1 'polypeptide(L)'
;MAQICSISEQVQLKTSGHKFYDFFLNKMDVLNRMFPQNISCSYEFVEGNGFTHGSVIHWKYDFGGGVEESKVRLAVDEPNKSITMECLEGDVLKEFEVFQAKVEVKDNGIDGVNSVKWCVEFVKANEDVAPPNNHLQCGIKVCKNLDAYLSNN
;
A
#
# COMPACT_ATOMS: atom_id res chain seq x y z
N MET A 1 18.00 -21.60 1.96
CA MET A 1 17.96 -20.14 2.20
C MET A 1 16.69 -19.57 1.58
N ALA A 2 15.90 -18.87 2.37
CA ALA A 2 14.66 -18.27 1.87
C ALA A 2 14.98 -17.15 0.89
N GLN A 3 14.24 -17.10 -0.21
CA GLN A 3 14.45 -16.11 -1.26
C GLN A 3 13.36 -15.05 -1.21
N ILE A 4 13.76 -13.78 -1.34
CA ILE A 4 12.82 -12.67 -1.43
C ILE A 4 12.15 -12.71 -2.80
N CYS A 5 10.82 -12.74 -2.79
CA CYS A 5 10.00 -12.71 -3.99
C CYS A 5 9.29 -11.36 -4.08
N SER A 6 8.87 -10.97 -5.27
CA SER A 6 8.05 -9.77 -5.43
C SER A 6 7.00 -9.97 -6.50
N ILE A 7 5.85 -9.35 -6.27
CA ILE A 7 4.80 -9.20 -7.28
C ILE A 7 4.45 -7.71 -7.35
N SER A 8 4.18 -7.22 -8.53
CA SER A 8 3.90 -5.80 -8.70
C SER A 8 3.00 -5.54 -9.90
N GLU A 9 2.36 -4.38 -9.88
CA GLU A 9 1.56 -3.91 -10.99
C GLU A 9 1.67 -2.39 -11.04
N GLN A 10 1.63 -1.85 -12.24
CA GLN A 10 1.75 -0.41 -12.48
C GLN A 10 0.44 0.13 -13.03
N VAL A 11 0.04 1.31 -12.53
CA VAL A 11 -1.16 2.00 -12.98
C VAL A 11 -0.74 3.33 -13.58
N GLN A 12 -1.19 3.62 -14.79
CA GLN A 12 -0.99 4.94 -15.38
C GLN A 12 -1.97 5.91 -14.75
N LEU A 13 -1.47 7.07 -14.32
CA LEU A 13 -2.28 8.09 -13.65
C LEU A 13 -2.82 9.12 -14.63
N LYS A 14 -4.04 9.57 -14.40
CA LYS A 14 -4.66 10.71 -15.09
C LYS A 14 -4.29 12.02 -14.39
N THR A 15 -4.06 11.97 -13.08
CA THR A 15 -3.63 13.11 -12.30
C THR A 15 -2.11 13.22 -12.29
N SER A 16 -1.54 14.34 -11.81
CA SER A 16 -0.10 14.46 -11.67
C SER A 16 0.42 13.52 -10.58
N GLY A 17 1.65 13.05 -10.73
CA GLY A 17 2.27 12.18 -9.74
C GLY A 17 2.42 12.88 -8.41
N HIS A 18 2.80 14.16 -8.41
CA HIS A 18 2.95 14.96 -7.20
C HIS A 18 1.64 15.04 -6.42
N LYS A 19 0.53 15.34 -7.10
CA LYS A 19 -0.78 15.44 -6.47
C LYS A 19 -1.22 14.11 -5.87
N PHE A 20 -0.99 13.01 -6.60
CA PHE A 20 -1.30 11.67 -6.14
C PHE A 20 -0.50 11.31 -4.89
N TYR A 21 0.81 11.52 -4.94
CA TYR A 21 1.71 11.20 -3.83
C TYR A 21 1.37 12.03 -2.58
N ASP A 22 1.17 13.33 -2.76
CA ASP A 22 0.86 14.24 -1.66
C ASP A 22 -0.45 13.84 -0.98
N PHE A 23 -1.47 13.54 -1.77
CA PHE A 23 -2.77 13.12 -1.26
C PHE A 23 -2.68 11.77 -0.54
N PHE A 24 -1.97 10.81 -1.13
CA PHE A 24 -1.77 9.49 -0.52
C PHE A 24 -1.13 9.62 0.87
N LEU A 25 -0.15 10.50 0.99
CA LEU A 25 0.59 10.64 2.24
C LEU A 25 -0.16 11.47 3.29
N ASN A 26 -0.90 12.48 2.88
CA ASN A 26 -1.46 13.48 3.80
C ASN A 26 -2.96 13.37 4.07
N LYS A 27 -3.68 12.53 3.33
CA LYS A 27 -5.14 12.40 3.45
C LYS A 27 -5.58 10.97 3.73
N MET A 28 -5.02 10.39 4.77
CA MET A 28 -5.29 8.99 5.16
C MET A 28 -6.77 8.73 5.40
N ASP A 29 -7.46 9.65 6.03
CA ASP A 29 -8.89 9.50 6.32
C ASP A 29 -9.73 9.37 5.06
N VAL A 30 -9.36 10.11 4.02
CA VAL A 30 -10.03 10.00 2.72
C VAL A 30 -9.55 8.76 1.97
N LEU A 31 -8.24 8.46 2.04
CA LEU A 31 -7.66 7.29 1.41
C LEU A 31 -8.33 6.00 1.88
N ASN A 32 -8.68 5.94 3.16
CA ASN A 32 -9.37 4.79 3.73
C ASN A 32 -10.70 4.49 3.03
N ARG A 33 -11.34 5.49 2.41
CA ARG A 33 -12.58 5.34 1.65
C ARG A 33 -12.34 4.82 0.24
N MET A 34 -11.08 4.76 -0.20
CA MET A 34 -10.72 4.30 -1.55
C MET A 34 -10.63 2.79 -1.64
N PHE A 35 -10.71 2.09 -0.51
CA PHE A 35 -10.73 0.63 -0.51
C PHE A 35 -11.99 0.12 -1.22
N PRO A 36 -11.90 -1.04 -1.89
CA PRO A 36 -13.09 -1.65 -2.50
C PRO A 36 -14.21 -1.85 -1.47
N GLN A 37 -15.46 -1.67 -1.89
CA GLN A 37 -16.62 -1.73 -1.00
C GLN A 37 -16.77 -3.05 -0.26
N ASN A 38 -16.28 -4.13 -0.84
CA ASN A 38 -16.33 -5.45 -0.23
C ASN A 38 -15.19 -5.72 0.75
N ILE A 39 -14.30 -4.74 0.94
CA ILE A 39 -13.18 -4.85 1.88
C ILE A 39 -13.39 -3.86 3.01
N SER A 40 -13.56 -4.40 4.23
CA SER A 40 -13.63 -3.58 5.43
C SER A 40 -12.20 -3.27 5.87
N CYS A 41 -11.95 -2.00 6.21
CA CYS A 41 -10.63 -1.57 6.62
C CYS A 41 -10.72 -0.49 7.69
N SER A 42 -9.93 -0.61 8.74
CA SER A 42 -9.78 0.42 9.76
C SER A 42 -8.32 0.49 10.22
N TYR A 43 -7.95 1.61 10.81
CA TYR A 43 -6.56 1.81 11.24
C TYR A 43 -6.50 2.70 12.49
N GLU A 44 -5.38 2.58 13.21
CA GLU A 44 -5.03 3.51 14.28
C GLU A 44 -3.51 3.66 14.33
N PHE A 45 -3.04 4.82 14.77
CA PHE A 45 -1.60 5.06 14.94
C PHE A 45 -1.15 4.50 16.28
N VAL A 46 -0.14 3.62 16.25
CA VAL A 46 0.51 3.09 17.45
C VAL A 46 1.65 4.01 17.86
N GLU A 47 2.39 4.51 16.86
CA GLU A 47 3.45 5.49 17.06
C GLU A 47 3.32 6.55 15.97
N GLY A 48 3.51 7.82 16.34
CA GLY A 48 3.36 8.94 15.42
C GLY A 48 1.92 9.42 15.30
N ASN A 49 1.72 10.51 14.59
CA ASN A 49 0.42 11.18 14.45
C ASN A 49 -0.08 11.27 13.02
N GLY A 50 0.59 10.62 12.08
CA GLY A 50 0.20 10.67 10.68
C GLY A 50 1.06 9.76 9.84
N PHE A 51 0.88 9.83 8.52
CA PHE A 51 1.68 9.08 7.56
C PHE A 51 3.03 9.77 7.38
N THR A 52 3.91 9.57 8.35
CA THR A 52 5.26 10.13 8.32
C THR A 52 6.27 9.01 8.47
N HIS A 53 7.52 9.31 8.09
CA HIS A 53 8.60 8.34 8.20
C HIS A 53 8.74 7.85 9.65
N GLY A 54 8.73 6.53 9.84
CA GLY A 54 8.85 5.91 11.13
C GLY A 54 7.56 5.66 11.89
N SER A 55 6.43 6.18 11.41
CA SER A 55 5.13 5.92 12.05
C SER A 55 4.79 4.46 12.01
N VAL A 56 4.13 3.96 13.07
CA VAL A 56 3.63 2.59 13.14
C VAL A 56 2.12 2.63 13.19
N ILE A 57 1.49 1.87 12.30
CA ILE A 57 0.03 1.85 12.13
C ILE A 57 -0.47 0.45 12.36
N HIS A 58 -1.53 0.33 13.14
CA HIS A 58 -2.25 -0.92 13.32
C HIS A 58 -3.45 -0.93 12.37
N TRP A 59 -3.45 -1.87 11.42
CA TRP A 59 -4.52 -2.05 10.45
C TRP A 59 -5.36 -3.26 10.80
N LYS A 60 -6.68 -3.14 10.57
CA LYS A 60 -7.61 -4.26 10.56
C LYS A 60 -8.30 -4.26 9.21
N TYR A 61 -8.31 -5.41 8.55
CA TYR A 61 -8.91 -5.52 7.22
C TYR A 61 -9.52 -6.90 7.03
N ASP A 62 -10.50 -6.97 6.13
CA ASP A 62 -11.21 -8.21 5.82
C ASP A 62 -11.40 -8.30 4.31
N PHE A 63 -10.75 -9.29 3.70
CA PHE A 63 -10.88 -9.58 2.26
C PHE A 63 -12.03 -10.54 1.96
N GLY A 64 -12.84 -10.92 2.98
CA GLY A 64 -13.94 -11.85 2.85
C GLY A 64 -13.73 -13.18 3.57
N GLY A 65 -12.53 -13.42 4.08
CA GLY A 65 -12.20 -14.65 4.80
C GLY A 65 -12.10 -14.50 6.32
N GLY A 66 -12.46 -13.32 6.83
CA GLY A 66 -12.33 -12.98 8.25
C GLY A 66 -11.42 -11.79 8.46
N VAL A 67 -11.49 -11.20 9.65
CA VAL A 67 -10.70 -10.02 9.98
C VAL A 67 -9.25 -10.42 10.21
N GLU A 68 -8.34 -9.73 9.54
CA GLU A 68 -6.91 -9.87 9.74
C GLU A 68 -6.36 -8.56 10.32
N GLU A 69 -5.29 -8.67 11.09
CA GLU A 69 -4.64 -7.53 11.70
C GLU A 69 -3.17 -7.49 11.32
N SER A 70 -2.63 -6.29 11.16
CA SER A 70 -1.20 -6.11 10.96
C SER A 70 -0.73 -4.79 11.53
N LYS A 71 0.52 -4.78 12.01
CA LYS A 71 1.23 -3.54 12.36
C LYS A 71 2.28 -3.29 11.31
N VAL A 72 2.27 -2.09 10.75
CA VAL A 72 3.23 -1.71 9.72
C VAL A 72 3.99 -0.46 10.12
N ARG A 73 5.27 -0.42 9.76
CA ARG A 73 6.10 0.77 9.89
C ARG A 73 6.25 1.43 8.54
N LEU A 74 6.09 2.74 8.51
CA LEU A 74 6.24 3.50 7.28
C LEU A 74 7.67 3.97 7.10
N ALA A 75 8.20 3.80 5.90
CA ALA A 75 9.43 4.43 5.46
C ALA A 75 9.07 5.32 4.27
N VAL A 76 9.26 6.62 4.43
CA VAL A 76 8.89 7.61 3.42
C VAL A 76 10.16 8.16 2.78
N ASP A 77 10.25 8.05 1.46
CA ASP A 77 11.37 8.56 0.67
C ASP A 77 10.82 9.67 -0.24
N GLU A 78 10.86 10.91 0.26
CA GLU A 78 10.33 12.08 -0.44
C GLU A 78 10.98 12.33 -1.81
N PRO A 79 12.31 12.30 -1.94
CA PRO A 79 12.94 12.54 -3.23
C PRO A 79 12.50 11.57 -4.32
N ASN A 80 12.25 10.32 -3.97
CA ASN A 80 11.85 9.28 -4.91
C ASN A 80 10.35 9.05 -4.95
N LYS A 81 9.59 9.79 -4.15
CA LYS A 81 8.14 9.65 -4.02
C LYS A 81 7.73 8.19 -3.80
N SER A 82 8.37 7.56 -2.81
CA SER A 82 8.05 6.19 -2.45
C SER A 82 7.71 6.05 -0.98
N ILE A 83 6.80 5.12 -0.70
CA ILE A 83 6.35 4.81 0.66
C ILE A 83 6.42 3.30 0.80
N THR A 84 7.17 2.84 1.80
CA THR A 84 7.27 1.41 2.13
C THR A 84 6.51 1.15 3.41
N MET A 85 5.69 0.11 3.40
CA MET A 85 4.90 -0.33 4.55
C MET A 85 5.41 -1.72 4.94
N GLU A 86 6.33 -1.74 5.92
CA GLU A 86 6.92 -2.99 6.41
C GLU A 86 6.04 -3.60 7.48
N CYS A 87 5.62 -4.85 7.30
CA CYS A 87 4.82 -5.55 8.30
C CYS A 87 5.72 -6.01 9.44
N LEU A 88 5.45 -5.53 10.65
CA LEU A 88 6.19 -5.87 11.86
C LEU A 88 5.58 -7.05 12.60
N GLU A 89 4.24 -7.09 12.64
CA GLU A 89 3.46 -8.12 13.32
C GLU A 89 2.13 -8.28 12.59
N GLY A 90 1.52 -9.44 12.70
CA GLY A 90 0.16 -9.65 12.23
C GLY A 90 -0.07 -11.00 11.58
N ASP A 91 -1.31 -11.21 11.15
CA ASP A 91 -1.77 -12.49 10.62
C ASP A 91 -1.04 -12.91 9.35
N VAL A 92 -0.64 -11.94 8.52
CA VAL A 92 0.08 -12.23 7.28
C VAL A 92 1.43 -12.90 7.56
N LEU A 93 2.04 -12.64 8.70
CA LEU A 93 3.32 -13.24 9.08
C LEU A 93 3.22 -14.69 9.50
N LYS A 94 2.01 -15.25 9.55
CA LYS A 94 1.84 -16.69 9.73
C LYS A 94 2.16 -17.46 8.45
N GLU A 95 1.99 -16.80 7.30
CA GLU A 95 2.25 -17.40 5.99
C GLU A 95 3.55 -16.89 5.34
N PHE A 96 4.02 -15.71 5.76
CA PHE A 96 5.21 -15.08 5.20
C PHE A 96 6.19 -14.73 6.31
N GLU A 97 7.47 -15.03 6.09
CA GLU A 97 8.52 -14.65 7.05
C GLU A 97 8.84 -13.15 6.95
N VAL A 98 8.70 -12.61 5.73
CA VAL A 98 8.88 -11.19 5.44
C VAL A 98 7.71 -10.76 4.58
N PHE A 99 7.16 -9.58 4.87
CA PHE A 99 6.07 -9.01 4.08
C PHE A 99 6.15 -7.50 4.12
N GLN A 100 6.22 -6.87 2.96
CA GLN A 100 6.15 -5.42 2.85
C GLN A 100 5.51 -5.00 1.54
N ALA A 101 4.82 -3.85 1.57
CA ALA A 101 4.25 -3.24 0.38
C ALA A 101 5.00 -1.93 0.11
N LYS A 102 5.23 -1.63 -1.17
CA LYS A 102 5.91 -0.41 -1.57
C LYS A 102 5.13 0.29 -2.66
N VAL A 103 4.89 1.57 -2.46
CA VAL A 103 4.22 2.44 -3.44
C VAL A 103 5.28 3.38 -4.00
N GLU A 104 5.45 3.36 -5.32
CA GLU A 104 6.40 4.24 -6.00
C GLU A 104 5.65 5.07 -7.03
N VAL A 105 5.75 6.39 -6.94
CA VAL A 105 5.09 7.31 -7.86
C VAL A 105 6.13 7.91 -8.81
N LYS A 106 5.84 7.82 -10.11
CA LYS A 106 6.63 8.51 -11.13
C LYS A 106 5.90 9.77 -11.53
N ASP A 107 6.52 10.92 -11.23
CA ASP A 107 5.98 12.23 -11.51
C ASP A 107 6.76 12.88 -12.65
N ASN A 108 6.18 12.91 -13.84
CA ASN A 108 6.79 13.49 -15.03
C ASN A 108 6.14 14.82 -15.43
N GLY A 109 5.41 15.43 -14.49
CA GLY A 109 4.76 16.72 -14.70
C GLY A 109 3.41 16.61 -15.40
N ILE A 110 2.79 17.77 -15.62
CA ILE A 110 1.43 17.85 -16.17
C ILE A 110 1.37 17.27 -17.60
N ASP A 111 2.40 17.52 -18.39
CA ASP A 111 2.45 17.09 -19.80
C ASP A 111 3.12 15.72 -19.98
N GLY A 112 3.61 15.12 -18.90
CA GLY A 112 4.27 13.81 -18.95
C GLY A 112 3.35 12.67 -18.60
N VAL A 113 3.86 11.46 -18.76
CA VAL A 113 3.17 10.25 -18.34
C VAL A 113 3.49 9.99 -16.86
N ASN A 114 2.47 9.99 -16.04
CA ASN A 114 2.60 9.74 -14.61
C ASN A 114 2.07 8.35 -14.29
N SER A 115 2.67 7.69 -13.33
CA SER A 115 2.28 6.34 -12.95
C SER A 115 2.55 6.07 -11.48
N VAL A 116 1.88 5.05 -10.96
CA VAL A 116 2.15 4.50 -9.64
C VAL A 116 2.37 3.01 -9.76
N LYS A 117 3.38 2.51 -9.07
CA LYS A 117 3.68 1.08 -9.00
C LYS A 117 3.43 0.61 -7.57
N TRP A 118 2.61 -0.42 -7.43
CA TRP A 118 2.40 -1.10 -6.16
C TRP A 118 3.15 -2.41 -6.22
N CYS A 119 4.06 -2.62 -5.27
CA CYS A 119 4.91 -3.80 -5.21
C CYS A 119 4.75 -4.46 -3.84
N VAL A 120 4.57 -5.77 -3.82
CA VAL A 120 4.57 -6.55 -2.59
C VAL A 120 5.81 -7.44 -2.60
N GLU A 121 6.67 -7.26 -1.61
CA GLU A 121 7.87 -8.08 -1.43
C GLU A 121 7.66 -9.01 -0.25
N PHE A 122 8.01 -10.28 -0.41
CA PHE A 122 7.70 -11.28 0.60
C PHE A 122 8.68 -12.45 0.56
N VAL A 123 8.74 -13.15 1.70
CA VAL A 123 9.41 -14.45 1.80
C VAL A 123 8.37 -15.43 2.34
N LYS A 124 8.10 -16.49 1.59
CA LYS A 124 7.12 -17.51 2.00
C LYS A 124 7.64 -18.30 3.20
N ALA A 125 6.77 -18.60 4.16
CA ALA A 125 7.12 -19.46 5.29
C ALA A 125 7.36 -20.89 4.86
N ASN A 126 6.66 -21.33 3.79
CA ASN A 126 6.88 -22.62 3.15
C ASN A 126 6.43 -22.57 1.68
N GLU A 127 6.80 -23.58 0.91
CA GLU A 127 6.56 -23.60 -0.54
C GLU A 127 5.07 -23.65 -0.93
N ASP A 128 4.23 -24.13 -0.01
CA ASP A 128 2.80 -24.29 -0.30
C ASP A 128 2.01 -22.99 -0.18
N VAL A 129 2.63 -21.94 0.34
CA VAL A 129 1.97 -20.65 0.48
C VAL A 129 1.82 -19.98 -0.90
N ALA A 130 0.60 -19.55 -1.22
CA ALA A 130 0.34 -18.83 -2.46
C ALA A 130 0.88 -17.39 -2.37
N PRO A 131 1.27 -16.78 -3.52
CA PRO A 131 1.66 -15.37 -3.53
C PRO A 131 0.51 -14.47 -3.02
N PRO A 132 0.83 -13.32 -2.40
CA PRO A 132 -0.17 -12.44 -1.79
C PRO A 132 -0.93 -11.58 -2.81
N ASN A 133 -1.61 -12.21 -3.75
CA ASN A 133 -2.32 -11.53 -4.84
C ASN A 133 -3.46 -10.64 -4.34
N ASN A 134 -4.14 -11.03 -3.27
CA ASN A 134 -5.23 -10.22 -2.70
C ASN A 134 -4.72 -8.87 -2.20
N HIS A 135 -3.55 -8.87 -1.57
CA HIS A 135 -2.94 -7.64 -1.09
C HIS A 135 -2.54 -6.73 -2.26
N LEU A 136 -1.95 -7.31 -3.30
CA LEU A 136 -1.58 -6.54 -4.49
C LEU A 136 -2.81 -5.94 -5.16
N GLN A 137 -3.84 -6.74 -5.41
CA GLN A 137 -5.04 -6.28 -6.10
C GLN A 137 -5.80 -5.23 -5.29
N CYS A 138 -5.81 -5.35 -3.97
CA CYS A 138 -6.39 -4.34 -3.10
C CYS A 138 -5.65 -3.00 -3.27
N GLY A 139 -4.32 -3.02 -3.24
CA GLY A 139 -3.50 -1.82 -3.44
C GLY A 139 -3.72 -1.17 -4.81
N ILE A 140 -3.82 -1.98 -5.85
CA ILE A 140 -4.05 -1.48 -7.21
C ILE A 140 -5.45 -0.83 -7.32
N LYS A 141 -6.47 -1.42 -6.72
CA LYS A 141 -7.82 -0.83 -6.71
C LYS A 141 -7.86 0.49 -5.94
N VAL A 142 -7.16 0.56 -4.82
CA VAL A 142 -7.03 1.82 -4.06
C VAL A 142 -6.39 2.90 -4.93
N CYS A 143 -5.33 2.56 -5.66
CA CYS A 143 -4.65 3.52 -6.54
C CYS A 143 -5.57 3.99 -7.67
N LYS A 144 -6.32 3.08 -8.29
CA LYS A 144 -7.26 3.44 -9.36
C LYS A 144 -8.39 4.33 -8.83
N ASN A 145 -8.94 4.00 -7.67
CA ASN A 145 -10.00 4.77 -7.05
C ASN A 145 -9.52 6.18 -6.68
N LEU A 146 -8.32 6.26 -6.13
CA LEU A 146 -7.73 7.56 -5.76
C LEU A 146 -7.49 8.42 -6.99
N ASP A 147 -6.94 7.84 -8.07
CA ASP A 147 -6.69 8.57 -9.30
C ASP A 147 -8.01 9.10 -9.89
N ALA A 148 -9.06 8.28 -9.90
CA ALA A 148 -10.39 8.69 -10.36
C ALA A 148 -10.95 9.82 -9.50
N TYR A 149 -10.80 9.72 -8.19
CA TYR A 149 -11.24 10.77 -7.26
C TYR A 149 -10.52 12.09 -7.53
N LEU A 150 -9.20 12.06 -7.67
CA LEU A 150 -8.39 13.26 -7.88
C LEU A 150 -8.60 13.88 -9.26
N SER A 151 -8.83 13.06 -10.29
CA SER A 151 -9.02 13.56 -11.65
C SER A 151 -10.41 14.13 -11.88
N ASN A 152 -11.37 13.84 -11.01
CA ASN A 152 -12.74 14.35 -11.07
C ASN A 152 -12.97 15.56 -10.14
N ASN A 153 -11.93 15.98 -9.45
CA ASN A 153 -12.04 17.13 -8.53
C ASN A 153 -11.09 18.26 -8.97
#